data_ced2f96299e256ef26cef906f56fd943
#
_entry.id   ced2f96299e256ef26cef906f56fd943
#
_cell.length_a   1.000
_cell.length_b   1.000
_cell.length_c   1.000
_cell.angle_alpha   90.00
_cell.angle_beta   90.00
_cell.angle_gamma   90.00
#
_symmetry.space_group_name_H-M   'P 1'
#
loop_
_entity.id
_entity.type
_entity.pdbx_description
1 polymer ?
#
loop_
_entity_poly.entity_id
_entity_poly.type
_entity_poly.pdbx_seq_one_letter_code
_entity_poly.pdbx_strand_id
1 'polypeptide(L)'
;MNYIEGIEKAFKEYIGENSIDKLKETITKKPMILIAGDQLTGKSTQAKRLSEKYNGKNLSVGTLFREEAKRRGVSVAEQARLLKKERGIDVQIDYSTCKMIGGMGLDADLAVIEGRQPAFMGGFMESLGKEGLVRIYLGCSVREQALRFLKRETTKEDYLFVKEKLPEEDFENLEDVAKEIDKLDIPNTKSVMKAFIDNQNRDEDDRERYHKLYGFDYRDVEGYDVIINTTNKEVEDVAKEIIESIEKHDESWIERRP
;
A
#
# COMPACT_ATOMS: atom_id res chain seq x y z
N MET A 1 -14.44 -3.97 -18.43
CA MET A 1 -14.98 -2.83 -17.64
C MET A 1 -13.77 -2.04 -17.20
N ASN A 2 -13.72 -0.75 -17.46
CA ASN A 2 -12.67 0.12 -16.95
C ASN A 2 -12.80 0.17 -15.42
N TYR A 3 -11.68 0.18 -14.68
CA TYR A 3 -11.69 0.19 -13.22
C TYR A 3 -12.43 1.40 -12.62
N ILE A 4 -12.43 2.55 -13.31
CA ILE A 4 -13.21 3.74 -12.92
C ILE A 4 -14.71 3.41 -12.84
N GLU A 5 -15.25 2.77 -13.88
CA GLU A 5 -16.67 2.33 -13.90
C GLU A 5 -16.95 1.28 -12.83
N GLY A 6 -15.96 0.39 -12.56
CA GLY A 6 -16.05 -0.62 -11.51
C GLY A 6 -16.17 0.00 -10.12
N ILE A 7 -15.33 1.01 -9.82
CA ILE A 7 -15.37 1.76 -8.54
C ILE A 7 -16.68 2.52 -8.41
N GLU A 8 -17.09 3.25 -9.46
CA GLU A 8 -18.33 4.03 -9.44
C GLU A 8 -19.55 3.14 -9.16
N LYS A 9 -19.64 2.00 -9.85
CA LYS A 9 -20.70 1.01 -9.66
C LYS A 9 -20.74 0.49 -8.23
N ALA A 10 -19.60 0.09 -7.68
CA ALA A 10 -19.52 -0.43 -6.31
C ALA A 10 -19.89 0.64 -5.28
N PHE A 11 -19.45 1.89 -5.47
CA PHE A 11 -19.81 2.97 -4.55
C PHE A 11 -21.33 3.28 -4.58
N LYS A 12 -21.96 3.30 -5.76
CA LYS A 12 -23.42 3.45 -5.85
C LYS A 12 -24.15 2.30 -5.16
N GLU A 13 -23.70 1.06 -5.39
CA GLU A 13 -24.34 -0.14 -4.84
C GLU A 13 -24.21 -0.24 -3.31
N TYR A 14 -23.03 0.00 -2.75
CA TYR A 14 -22.74 -0.28 -1.32
C TYR A 14 -22.77 0.96 -0.42
N ILE A 15 -22.59 2.17 -0.97
CA ILE A 15 -22.57 3.43 -0.21
C ILE A 15 -23.87 4.21 -0.46
N GLY A 16 -24.36 4.18 -1.72
CA GLY A 16 -25.60 4.83 -2.13
C GLY A 16 -25.44 5.67 -3.39
N GLU A 17 -26.56 5.93 -4.06
CA GLU A 17 -26.63 6.60 -5.37
C GLU A 17 -25.91 7.96 -5.41
N ASN A 18 -25.97 8.73 -4.33
CA ASN A 18 -25.33 10.07 -4.24
C ASN A 18 -23.86 10.01 -3.79
N SER A 19 -23.25 8.81 -3.75
CA SER A 19 -21.87 8.62 -3.23
C SER A 19 -20.84 9.40 -4.04
N ILE A 20 -21.00 9.46 -5.35
CA ILE A 20 -20.05 10.15 -6.26
C ILE A 20 -20.13 11.65 -6.06
N ASP A 21 -21.32 12.23 -5.97
CA ASP A 21 -21.48 13.68 -5.76
C ASP A 21 -20.92 14.10 -4.40
N LYS A 22 -21.14 13.30 -3.37
CA LYS A 22 -20.52 13.52 -2.05
C LYS A 22 -18.99 13.43 -2.09
N LEU A 23 -18.39 12.61 -2.96
CA LEU A 23 -16.93 12.58 -3.13
C LEU A 23 -16.44 13.86 -3.81
N LYS A 24 -17.12 14.33 -4.85
CA LYS A 24 -16.78 15.62 -5.51
C LYS A 24 -16.75 16.78 -4.52
N GLU A 25 -17.68 16.82 -3.56
CA GLU A 25 -17.71 17.82 -2.50
C GLU A 25 -16.48 17.77 -1.57
N THR A 26 -15.77 16.63 -1.49
CA THR A 26 -14.55 16.51 -0.69
C THR A 26 -13.29 17.03 -1.35
N ILE A 27 -13.35 17.33 -2.67
CA ILE A 27 -12.16 17.67 -3.47
C ILE A 27 -11.64 19.05 -3.10
N THR A 28 -10.39 19.10 -2.73
CA THR A 28 -9.60 20.31 -2.45
C THR A 28 -8.38 20.37 -3.38
N LYS A 29 -7.69 21.51 -3.41
CA LYS A 29 -6.43 21.67 -4.15
C LYS A 29 -5.20 21.14 -3.42
N LYS A 30 -5.36 20.56 -2.21
CA LYS A 30 -4.24 20.03 -1.43
C LYS A 30 -3.57 18.88 -2.17
N PRO A 31 -2.23 18.91 -2.36
CA PRO A 31 -1.51 17.83 -3.03
C PRO A 31 -1.46 16.57 -2.17
N MET A 32 -1.39 15.39 -2.83
CA MET A 32 -1.32 14.10 -2.17
C MET A 32 -0.24 13.23 -2.80
N ILE A 33 0.55 12.55 -1.98
CA ILE A 33 1.45 11.47 -2.39
C ILE A 33 0.78 10.15 -2.04
N LEU A 34 0.53 9.31 -3.03
CA LEU A 34 -0.14 8.02 -2.88
C LEU A 34 0.87 6.90 -3.07
N ILE A 35 1.15 6.13 -2.03
CA ILE A 35 2.17 5.06 -2.05
C ILE A 35 1.49 3.70 -1.98
N ALA A 36 1.73 2.88 -3.00
CA ALA A 36 1.25 1.51 -3.06
C ALA A 36 2.40 0.48 -3.17
N GLY A 37 2.06 -0.78 -3.01
CA GLY A 37 2.98 -1.92 -3.12
C GLY A 37 2.61 -3.04 -2.15
N ASP A 38 3.30 -4.16 -2.26
CA ASP A 38 3.11 -5.32 -1.40
C ASP A 38 3.62 -5.09 0.03
N GLN A 39 3.37 -6.03 0.91
CA GLN A 39 3.94 -6.00 2.26
C GLN A 39 5.47 -6.01 2.18
N LEU A 40 6.13 -5.45 3.19
CA LEU A 40 7.59 -5.43 3.32
C LEU A 40 8.35 -4.64 2.24
N THR A 41 7.65 -3.93 1.35
CA THR A 41 8.29 -3.05 0.35
C THR A 41 8.77 -1.71 0.91
N GLY A 42 8.43 -1.39 2.17
CA GLY A 42 8.88 -0.16 2.84
C GLY A 42 7.90 1.01 2.78
N LYS A 43 6.66 0.82 2.27
CA LYS A 43 5.64 1.88 2.15
C LYS A 43 5.50 2.78 3.38
N SER A 44 5.21 2.18 4.52
CA SER A 44 4.96 2.96 5.76
C SER A 44 6.19 3.72 6.23
N THR A 45 7.40 3.19 5.99
CA THR A 45 8.66 3.85 6.29
C THR A 45 8.85 5.07 5.40
N GLN A 46 8.63 4.91 4.09
CA GLN A 46 8.75 6.02 3.14
C GLN A 46 7.64 7.05 3.31
N ALA A 47 6.39 6.61 3.57
CA ALA A 47 5.28 7.52 3.84
C ALA A 47 5.58 8.43 5.06
N LYS A 48 6.13 7.86 6.14
CA LYS A 48 6.55 8.64 7.30
C LYS A 48 7.62 9.66 6.94
N ARG A 49 8.69 9.25 6.23
CA ARG A 49 9.78 10.15 5.83
C ARG A 49 9.35 11.27 4.92
N LEU A 50 8.51 10.96 3.93
CA LEU A 50 7.98 11.97 3.01
C LEU A 50 7.06 12.96 3.74
N SER A 51 6.20 12.47 4.64
CA SER A 51 5.35 13.36 5.44
C SER A 51 6.18 14.28 6.34
N GLU A 52 7.25 13.79 6.96
CA GLU A 52 8.18 14.61 7.73
C GLU A 52 8.92 15.64 6.85
N LYS A 53 9.43 15.21 5.69
CA LYS A 53 10.12 16.07 4.72
C LYS A 53 9.27 17.24 4.23
N TYR A 54 8.00 16.98 3.91
CA TYR A 54 7.08 17.97 3.37
C TYR A 54 6.16 18.60 4.41
N ASN A 55 6.42 18.38 5.70
CA ASN A 55 5.56 18.84 6.80
C ASN A 55 4.10 18.47 6.60
N GLY A 56 3.85 17.29 6.03
CA GLY A 56 2.53 16.79 5.66
C GLY A 56 1.95 15.80 6.66
N LYS A 57 0.72 15.36 6.40
CA LYS A 57 0.04 14.32 7.18
C LYS A 57 0.39 12.93 6.65
N ASN A 58 0.76 12.00 7.52
CA ASN A 58 0.90 10.59 7.17
C ASN A 58 -0.42 9.84 7.46
N LEU A 59 -1.01 9.22 6.44
CA LEU A 59 -2.26 8.48 6.52
C LEU A 59 -2.06 7.06 5.98
N SER A 60 -2.63 6.07 6.68
CA SER A 60 -2.50 4.66 6.30
C SER A 60 -3.87 4.01 6.14
N VAL A 61 -4.12 3.40 4.99
CA VAL A 61 -5.33 2.60 4.76
C VAL A 61 -5.37 1.39 5.70
N GLY A 62 -4.20 0.81 6.01
CA GLY A 62 -4.10 -0.24 7.02
C GLY A 62 -4.57 0.21 8.42
N THR A 63 -4.46 1.50 8.74
CA THR A 63 -5.01 2.06 9.98
C THR A 63 -6.52 2.14 9.93
N LEU A 64 -7.11 2.63 8.83
CA LEU A 64 -8.56 2.61 8.63
C LEU A 64 -9.14 1.19 8.80
N PHE A 65 -8.46 0.20 8.23
CA PHE A 65 -8.86 -1.19 8.35
C PHE A 65 -8.87 -1.67 9.81
N ARG A 66 -7.85 -1.32 10.60
CA ARG A 66 -7.77 -1.66 12.03
C ARG A 66 -8.81 -0.92 12.87
N GLU A 67 -9.06 0.35 12.58
CA GLU A 67 -10.09 1.15 13.25
C GLU A 67 -11.48 0.61 12.98
N GLU A 68 -11.76 0.19 11.74
CA GLU A 68 -13.04 -0.44 11.40
C GLU A 68 -13.21 -1.79 12.12
N ALA A 69 -12.16 -2.62 12.22
CA ALA A 69 -12.19 -3.85 13.01
C ALA A 69 -12.53 -3.56 14.47
N LYS A 70 -11.86 -2.57 15.06
CA LYS A 70 -12.12 -2.13 16.43
C LYS A 70 -13.55 -1.62 16.62
N ARG A 71 -14.06 -0.81 15.70
CA ARG A 71 -15.44 -0.28 15.73
C ARG A 71 -16.46 -1.41 15.69
N ARG A 72 -16.18 -2.50 14.97
CA ARG A 72 -17.02 -3.70 14.87
C ARG A 72 -16.83 -4.69 16.02
N GLY A 73 -15.84 -4.46 16.89
CA GLY A 73 -15.55 -5.37 18.01
C GLY A 73 -14.94 -6.71 17.58
N VAL A 74 -14.31 -6.78 16.42
CA VAL A 74 -13.69 -8.00 15.87
C VAL A 74 -12.17 -7.86 15.79
N SER A 75 -11.46 -9.01 15.76
CA SER A 75 -10.02 -9.01 15.48
C SER A 75 -9.73 -8.65 14.00
N VAL A 76 -8.54 -8.14 13.72
CA VAL A 76 -8.07 -7.86 12.35
C VAL A 76 -8.15 -9.11 11.46
N ALA A 77 -7.80 -10.29 12.01
CA ALA A 77 -7.88 -11.56 11.30
C ALA A 77 -9.33 -11.97 11.00
N GLU A 78 -10.23 -11.73 11.94
CA GLU A 78 -11.66 -12.00 11.75
C GLU A 78 -12.28 -11.04 10.75
N GLN A 79 -11.96 -9.75 10.81
CA GLN A 79 -12.37 -8.79 9.79
C GLN A 79 -11.90 -9.23 8.40
N ALA A 80 -10.65 -9.63 8.24
CA ALA A 80 -10.14 -10.13 6.96
C ALA A 80 -10.93 -11.35 6.43
N ARG A 81 -11.42 -12.22 7.34
CA ARG A 81 -12.30 -13.34 6.94
C ARG A 81 -13.70 -12.88 6.55
N LEU A 82 -14.24 -11.88 7.26
CA LEU A 82 -15.56 -11.32 6.98
C LEU A 82 -15.57 -10.63 5.60
N LEU A 83 -14.50 -9.96 5.20
CA LEU A 83 -14.38 -9.32 3.89
C LEU A 83 -14.56 -10.29 2.73
N LYS A 84 -14.16 -11.56 2.88
CA LYS A 84 -14.40 -12.59 1.86
C LYS A 84 -15.90 -12.86 1.62
N LYS A 85 -16.76 -12.49 2.59
CA LYS A 85 -18.20 -12.71 2.55
C LYS A 85 -19.01 -11.41 2.40
N GLU A 86 -18.55 -10.32 3.00
CA GLU A 86 -19.25 -9.03 3.09
C GLU A 86 -18.49 -7.93 2.34
N ARG A 87 -18.68 -7.86 1.02
CA ARG A 87 -17.99 -6.88 0.13
C ARG A 87 -18.21 -5.42 0.51
N GLY A 88 -19.32 -5.10 1.16
CA GLY A 88 -19.65 -3.73 1.55
C GLY A 88 -18.65 -3.09 2.52
N ILE A 89 -17.92 -3.89 3.32
CA ILE A 89 -16.92 -3.37 4.27
C ILE A 89 -15.69 -2.82 3.52
N ASP A 90 -15.20 -3.56 2.53
CA ASP A 90 -14.08 -3.12 1.69
C ASP A 90 -14.44 -1.82 0.99
N VAL A 91 -15.61 -1.80 0.36
CA VAL A 91 -16.10 -0.62 -0.36
C VAL A 91 -16.21 0.59 0.56
N GLN A 92 -16.59 0.42 1.83
CA GLN A 92 -16.61 1.52 2.82
C GLN A 92 -15.20 2.05 3.14
N ILE A 93 -14.21 1.16 3.25
CA ILE A 93 -12.81 1.56 3.49
C ILE A 93 -12.27 2.30 2.27
N ASP A 94 -12.53 1.80 1.07
CA ASP A 94 -12.08 2.40 -0.19
C ASP A 94 -12.76 3.76 -0.44
N TYR A 95 -14.05 3.86 -0.14
CA TYR A 95 -14.77 5.12 -0.16
C TYR A 95 -14.19 6.15 0.84
N SER A 96 -13.82 5.69 2.04
CA SER A 96 -13.15 6.52 3.04
C SER A 96 -11.75 6.95 2.57
N THR A 97 -11.03 6.07 1.86
CA THR A 97 -9.76 6.39 1.21
C THR A 97 -9.94 7.49 0.16
N CYS A 98 -10.97 7.40 -0.68
CA CYS A 98 -11.30 8.47 -1.64
C CYS A 98 -11.59 9.80 -0.95
N LYS A 99 -12.30 9.82 0.17
CA LYS A 99 -12.51 11.06 0.96
C LYS A 99 -11.21 11.64 1.48
N MET A 100 -10.28 10.80 1.96
CA MET A 100 -8.94 11.26 2.38
C MET A 100 -8.19 11.88 1.20
N ILE A 101 -8.22 11.25 0.02
CA ILE A 101 -7.60 11.76 -1.20
C ILE A 101 -8.25 13.08 -1.63
N GLY A 102 -9.55 13.26 -1.45
CA GLY A 102 -10.24 14.52 -1.66
C GLY A 102 -9.64 15.67 -0.85
N GLY A 103 -9.21 15.39 0.38
CA GLY A 103 -8.49 16.32 1.26
C GLY A 103 -9.37 17.28 2.07
N MET A 104 -10.70 17.12 2.05
CA MET A 104 -11.58 17.90 2.91
C MET A 104 -11.34 17.55 4.39
N GLY A 105 -11.19 18.58 5.22
CA GLY A 105 -10.91 18.41 6.66
C GLY A 105 -9.49 17.94 6.98
N LEU A 106 -8.60 17.88 5.99
CA LEU A 106 -7.19 17.61 6.23
C LEU A 106 -6.55 18.79 6.96
N ASP A 107 -6.02 18.52 8.15
CA ASP A 107 -5.26 19.47 8.97
C ASP A 107 -3.78 19.45 8.57
N ALA A 108 -3.50 19.74 7.31
CA ALA A 108 -2.17 19.88 6.71
C ALA A 108 -2.32 20.38 5.27
N ASP A 109 -1.25 20.93 4.71
CA ASP A 109 -1.25 21.39 3.31
C ASP A 109 -1.01 20.26 2.32
N LEU A 110 -0.45 19.13 2.78
CA LEU A 110 -0.16 17.93 2.00
C LEU A 110 -0.46 16.66 2.83
N ALA A 111 -0.85 15.57 2.18
CA ALA A 111 -0.84 14.26 2.82
C ALA A 111 -0.09 13.21 1.99
N VAL A 112 0.50 12.25 2.72
CA VAL A 112 1.04 11.01 2.17
C VAL A 112 0.12 9.89 2.61
N ILE A 113 -0.47 9.17 1.65
CA ILE A 113 -1.43 8.09 1.90
C ILE A 113 -0.80 6.78 1.43
N GLU A 114 -0.66 5.80 2.32
CA GLU A 114 -0.07 4.51 1.98
C GLU A 114 -1.06 3.35 2.13
N GLY A 115 -0.94 2.38 1.25
CA GLY A 115 -1.79 1.19 1.23
C GLY A 115 -1.50 0.31 0.02
N ARG A 116 -2.50 -0.48 -0.42
CA ARG A 116 -2.44 -1.21 -1.69
C ARG A 116 -3.17 -0.48 -2.80
N GLN A 117 -4.36 0.04 -2.52
CA GLN A 117 -5.25 0.66 -3.51
C GLN A 117 -5.18 2.19 -3.66
N PRO A 118 -4.45 2.99 -2.83
CA PRO A 118 -4.54 4.46 -2.92
C PRO A 118 -4.28 5.03 -4.30
N ALA A 119 -3.36 4.45 -5.08
CA ALA A 119 -3.07 4.94 -6.43
C ALA A 119 -4.26 4.81 -7.38
N PHE A 120 -4.96 3.67 -7.38
CA PHE A 120 -6.14 3.46 -8.21
C PHE A 120 -7.35 4.26 -7.71
N MET A 121 -7.51 4.39 -6.40
CA MET A 121 -8.50 5.32 -5.82
C MET A 121 -8.16 6.77 -6.18
N GLY A 122 -6.86 7.12 -6.27
CA GLY A 122 -6.38 8.40 -6.76
C GLY A 122 -6.78 8.66 -8.22
N GLY A 123 -6.52 7.70 -9.11
CA GLY A 123 -6.93 7.80 -10.51
C GLY A 123 -8.46 7.93 -10.66
N PHE A 124 -9.24 7.26 -9.80
CA PHE A 124 -10.69 7.48 -9.74
C PHE A 124 -11.02 8.92 -9.29
N MET A 125 -10.36 9.44 -8.25
CA MET A 125 -10.59 10.82 -7.80
C MET A 125 -10.13 11.85 -8.84
N GLU A 126 -9.09 11.58 -9.63
CA GLU A 126 -8.70 12.42 -10.78
C GLU A 126 -9.80 12.49 -11.83
N SER A 127 -10.48 11.37 -12.12
CA SER A 127 -11.63 11.36 -13.04
C SER A 127 -12.81 12.23 -12.54
N LEU A 128 -12.85 12.50 -11.23
CA LEU A 128 -13.83 13.41 -10.61
C LEU A 128 -13.34 14.86 -10.50
N GLY A 129 -12.11 15.16 -10.96
CA GLY A 129 -11.53 16.51 -10.97
C GLY A 129 -10.54 16.78 -9.82
N LYS A 130 -10.06 15.77 -9.10
CA LYS A 130 -8.98 15.94 -8.13
C LYS A 130 -7.65 16.11 -8.86
N GLU A 131 -6.95 17.20 -8.56
CA GLU A 131 -5.61 17.50 -9.08
C GLU A 131 -4.53 17.36 -7.99
N GLY A 132 -3.26 17.39 -8.40
CA GLY A 132 -2.10 17.40 -7.50
C GLY A 132 -1.85 16.05 -6.84
N LEU A 133 -2.07 14.94 -7.54
CA LEU A 133 -1.74 13.60 -7.09
C LEU A 133 -0.40 13.14 -7.68
N VAL A 134 0.37 12.40 -6.89
CA VAL A 134 1.52 11.62 -7.38
C VAL A 134 1.35 10.19 -6.86
N ARG A 135 1.31 9.22 -7.78
CA ARG A 135 1.07 7.80 -7.50
C ARG A 135 2.38 7.03 -7.61
N ILE A 136 2.79 6.43 -6.51
CA ILE A 136 4.08 5.75 -6.38
C ILE A 136 3.86 4.27 -6.09
N TYR A 137 4.53 3.39 -6.85
CA TYR A 137 4.62 1.97 -6.56
C TYR A 137 5.99 1.61 -6.00
N LEU A 138 6.01 0.92 -4.86
CA LEU A 138 7.23 0.36 -4.28
C LEU A 138 7.24 -1.15 -4.51
N GLY A 139 8.15 -1.60 -5.36
CA GLY A 139 8.45 -3.02 -5.58
C GLY A 139 9.60 -3.51 -4.70
N CYS A 140 9.65 -4.81 -4.47
CA CYS A 140 10.73 -5.47 -3.71
C CYS A 140 10.80 -6.94 -4.12
N SER A 141 12.01 -7.50 -4.24
CA SER A 141 12.22 -8.91 -4.50
C SER A 141 11.70 -9.80 -3.37
N VAL A 142 11.31 -11.02 -3.69
CA VAL A 142 10.82 -12.01 -2.72
C VAL A 142 11.88 -12.31 -1.66
N ARG A 143 13.14 -12.43 -2.07
CA ARG A 143 14.28 -12.60 -1.18
C ARG A 143 14.39 -11.49 -0.15
N GLU A 144 14.37 -10.26 -0.60
CA GLU A 144 14.51 -9.09 0.28
C GLU A 144 13.30 -8.94 1.22
N GLN A 145 12.08 -9.25 0.75
CA GLN A 145 10.89 -9.29 1.59
C GLN A 145 11.04 -10.33 2.72
N ALA A 146 11.56 -11.54 2.41
CA ALA A 146 11.82 -12.56 3.42
C ALA A 146 12.88 -12.11 4.44
N LEU A 147 13.96 -11.47 3.98
CA LEU A 147 15.00 -10.92 4.85
C LEU A 147 14.47 -9.79 5.75
N ARG A 148 13.64 -8.89 5.23
CA ARG A 148 12.98 -7.84 6.03
C ARG A 148 12.03 -8.41 7.07
N PHE A 149 11.33 -9.49 6.73
CA PHE A 149 10.47 -10.21 7.67
C PHE A 149 11.31 -10.85 8.79
N LEU A 150 12.35 -11.59 8.44
CA LEU A 150 13.26 -12.20 9.41
C LEU A 150 13.91 -11.17 10.33
N LYS A 151 14.39 -10.05 9.78
CA LYS A 151 14.97 -8.95 10.58
C LYS A 151 14.04 -8.44 11.67
N ARG A 152 12.71 -8.52 11.43
CA ARG A 152 11.69 -8.08 12.38
C ARG A 152 11.28 -9.15 13.38
N GLU A 153 11.28 -10.43 12.97
CA GLU A 153 10.66 -11.53 13.73
C GLU A 153 11.69 -12.46 14.39
N THR A 154 13.00 -12.28 14.11
CA THR A 154 14.06 -13.16 14.65
C THR A 154 15.13 -12.34 15.37
N THR A 155 16.12 -13.05 15.96
CA THR A 155 17.30 -12.40 16.56
C THR A 155 18.19 -11.77 15.48
N LYS A 156 19.02 -10.82 15.88
CA LYS A 156 19.96 -10.19 14.95
C LYS A 156 20.96 -11.21 14.39
N GLU A 157 21.38 -12.16 15.22
CA GLU A 157 22.32 -13.23 14.89
C GLU A 157 21.72 -14.15 13.82
N ASP A 158 20.50 -14.64 14.03
CA ASP A 158 19.79 -15.49 13.09
C ASP A 158 19.56 -14.77 11.74
N TYR A 159 19.12 -13.53 11.79
CA TYR A 159 18.95 -12.71 10.58
C TYR A 159 20.26 -12.57 9.79
N LEU A 160 21.38 -12.24 10.45
CA LEU A 160 22.67 -12.07 9.79
C LEU A 160 23.18 -13.39 9.21
N PHE A 161 22.98 -14.49 9.92
CA PHE A 161 23.33 -15.83 9.43
C PHE A 161 22.53 -16.20 8.17
N VAL A 162 21.20 -16.00 8.18
CA VAL A 162 20.38 -16.24 6.98
C VAL A 162 20.81 -15.35 5.83
N LYS A 163 21.01 -14.07 6.08
CA LYS A 163 21.41 -13.10 5.05
C LYS A 163 22.71 -13.50 4.35
N GLU A 164 23.67 -14.07 5.10
CA GLU A 164 24.95 -14.54 4.54
C GLU A 164 24.79 -15.83 3.73
N LYS A 165 23.93 -16.75 4.17
CA LYS A 165 23.80 -18.11 3.58
C LYS A 165 22.75 -18.21 2.47
N LEU A 166 21.77 -17.30 2.47
CA LEU A 166 20.71 -17.31 1.44
C LEU A 166 21.29 -16.87 0.09
N PRO A 167 21.04 -17.61 -1.01
CA PRO A 167 21.47 -17.21 -2.35
C PRO A 167 21.19 -15.75 -2.67
N GLU A 168 22.06 -15.09 -3.43
CA GLU A 168 21.90 -13.67 -3.80
C GLU A 168 20.83 -13.46 -4.87
N GLU A 169 20.57 -14.49 -5.68
CA GLU A 169 19.53 -14.47 -6.71
C GLU A 169 18.15 -14.37 -6.06
N ASP A 170 17.21 -13.74 -6.77
CA ASP A 170 15.83 -13.67 -6.30
C ASP A 170 15.12 -15.01 -6.50
N PHE A 171 14.03 -15.19 -5.78
CA PHE A 171 13.20 -16.38 -5.83
C PHE A 171 11.96 -16.12 -6.67
N GLU A 172 11.50 -17.13 -7.39
CA GLU A 172 10.27 -17.02 -8.19
C GLU A 172 9.02 -16.90 -7.31
N ASN A 173 9.05 -17.52 -6.13
CA ASN A 173 7.91 -17.54 -5.23
C ASN A 173 8.33 -17.63 -3.75
N LEU A 174 7.35 -17.46 -2.88
CA LEU A 174 7.51 -17.42 -1.42
C LEU A 174 7.88 -18.78 -0.83
N GLU A 175 7.35 -19.85 -1.41
CA GLU A 175 7.58 -21.20 -0.95
C GLU A 175 9.05 -21.62 -1.16
N ASP A 176 9.66 -21.18 -2.24
CA ASP A 176 11.05 -21.54 -2.55
C ASP A 176 12.02 -20.82 -1.62
N VAL A 177 11.83 -19.53 -1.34
CA VAL A 177 12.66 -18.84 -0.34
C VAL A 177 12.48 -19.44 1.05
N ALA A 178 11.25 -19.80 1.43
CA ALA A 178 10.99 -20.45 2.72
C ALA A 178 11.68 -21.81 2.85
N LYS A 179 11.67 -22.63 1.78
CA LYS A 179 12.39 -23.92 1.74
C LYS A 179 13.91 -23.74 1.89
N GLU A 180 14.49 -22.75 1.23
CA GLU A 180 15.93 -22.47 1.36
C GLU A 180 16.29 -22.04 2.79
N ILE A 181 15.47 -21.20 3.41
CA ILE A 181 15.68 -20.77 4.80
C ILE A 181 15.50 -21.94 5.77
N ASP A 182 14.51 -22.82 5.55
CA ASP A 182 14.29 -24.01 6.39
C ASP A 182 15.48 -24.99 6.39
N LYS A 183 16.26 -25.08 5.30
CA LYS A 183 17.47 -25.89 5.23
C LYS A 183 18.60 -25.42 6.15
N LEU A 184 18.53 -24.17 6.61
CA LEU A 184 19.57 -23.61 7.48
C LEU A 184 19.43 -24.02 8.96
N ASP A 185 18.38 -24.78 9.30
CA ASP A 185 18.12 -25.37 10.62
C ASP A 185 18.21 -24.37 11.80
N ILE A 186 17.64 -23.19 11.61
CA ILE A 186 17.61 -22.15 12.65
C ILE A 186 16.39 -22.37 13.54
N PRO A 187 16.50 -22.19 14.86
CA PRO A 187 15.37 -22.31 15.77
C PRO A 187 14.17 -21.45 15.35
N ASN A 188 12.97 -22.02 15.39
CA ASN A 188 11.70 -21.36 15.06
C ASN A 188 11.50 -20.90 13.61
N THR A 189 12.44 -21.12 12.68
CA THR A 189 12.34 -20.69 11.28
C THR A 189 11.06 -21.16 10.61
N LYS A 190 10.63 -22.40 10.83
CA LYS A 190 9.38 -22.93 10.25
C LYS A 190 8.15 -22.12 10.62
N SER A 191 8.04 -21.73 11.89
CA SER A 191 6.90 -20.92 12.33
C SER A 191 6.97 -19.49 11.79
N VAL A 192 8.18 -18.93 11.70
CA VAL A 192 8.44 -17.60 11.16
C VAL A 192 8.15 -17.57 9.65
N MET A 193 8.65 -18.56 8.90
CA MET A 193 8.40 -18.66 7.46
C MET A 193 6.92 -18.93 7.14
N LYS A 194 6.25 -19.75 7.96
CA LYS A 194 4.79 -19.90 7.84
C LYS A 194 4.07 -18.55 8.02
N ALA A 195 4.44 -17.79 9.05
CA ALA A 195 3.86 -16.46 9.27
C ALA A 195 4.20 -15.48 8.13
N PHE A 196 5.38 -15.58 7.51
CA PHE A 196 5.77 -14.84 6.33
C PHE A 196 4.84 -15.16 5.14
N ILE A 197 4.67 -16.44 4.82
CA ILE A 197 3.79 -16.90 3.73
C ILE A 197 2.35 -16.46 3.99
N ASP A 198 1.84 -16.66 5.22
CA ASP A 198 0.48 -16.24 5.60
C ASP A 198 0.27 -14.72 5.44
N ASN A 199 1.30 -13.92 5.72
CA ASN A 199 1.26 -12.46 5.50
C ASN A 199 1.22 -12.10 4.02
N GLN A 200 2.05 -12.76 3.20
CA GLN A 200 2.10 -12.47 1.77
C GLN A 200 0.88 -12.96 1.01
N ASN A 201 0.27 -14.07 1.44
CA ASN A 201 -0.99 -14.54 0.89
C ASN A 201 -2.13 -13.49 1.01
N ARG A 202 -2.03 -12.57 1.97
CA ARG A 202 -2.96 -11.42 2.04
C ARG A 202 -2.80 -10.46 0.86
N ASP A 203 -1.60 -10.32 0.30
CA ASP A 203 -1.39 -9.49 -0.88
C ASP A 203 -2.13 -10.08 -2.08
N GLU A 204 -2.09 -11.40 -2.25
CA GLU A 204 -2.85 -12.11 -3.29
C GLU A 204 -4.37 -12.05 -3.06
N ASP A 205 -4.82 -12.28 -1.81
CA ASP A 205 -6.23 -12.12 -1.43
C ASP A 205 -6.74 -10.72 -1.76
N ASP A 206 -5.93 -9.67 -1.51
CA ASP A 206 -6.27 -8.28 -1.80
C ASP A 206 -6.30 -8.00 -3.31
N ARG A 207 -5.33 -8.55 -4.08
CA ARG A 207 -5.34 -8.46 -5.56
C ARG A 207 -6.60 -9.05 -6.18
N GLU A 208 -6.91 -10.29 -5.81
CA GLU A 208 -8.12 -10.95 -6.30
C GLU A 208 -9.38 -10.17 -5.94
N ARG A 209 -9.41 -9.60 -4.75
CA ARG A 209 -10.55 -8.83 -4.28
C ARG A 209 -10.74 -7.55 -5.09
N TYR A 210 -9.68 -6.74 -5.28
CA TYR A 210 -9.76 -5.52 -6.10
C TYR A 210 -10.08 -5.82 -7.55
N HIS A 211 -9.52 -6.90 -8.10
CA HIS A 211 -9.86 -7.33 -9.45
C HIS A 211 -11.35 -7.71 -9.57
N LYS A 212 -11.90 -8.46 -8.61
CA LYS A 212 -13.31 -8.86 -8.59
C LYS A 212 -14.27 -7.69 -8.33
N LEU A 213 -13.89 -6.73 -7.49
CA LEU A 213 -14.73 -5.59 -7.12
C LEU A 213 -14.71 -4.48 -8.17
N TYR A 214 -13.53 -4.15 -8.68
CA TYR A 214 -13.30 -2.94 -9.43
C TYR A 214 -12.67 -3.18 -10.82
N GLY A 215 -12.10 -4.35 -11.07
CA GLY A 215 -11.46 -4.69 -12.34
C GLY A 215 -10.02 -4.18 -12.46
N PHE A 216 -9.33 -3.87 -11.36
CA PHE A 216 -7.90 -3.53 -11.38
C PHE A 216 -7.02 -4.49 -10.57
N ASP A 217 -5.76 -4.58 -10.95
CA ASP A 217 -4.68 -5.14 -10.15
C ASP A 217 -3.78 -3.99 -9.67
N TYR A 218 -3.59 -3.85 -8.35
CA TYR A 218 -2.76 -2.77 -7.82
C TYR A 218 -1.25 -2.95 -8.13
N ARG A 219 -0.83 -4.08 -8.68
CA ARG A 219 0.52 -4.29 -9.21
C ARG A 219 0.66 -3.86 -10.66
N ASP A 220 -0.43 -3.46 -11.31
CA ASP A 220 -0.37 -2.96 -12.68
C ASP A 220 0.36 -1.63 -12.72
N VAL A 221 1.53 -1.65 -13.35
CA VAL A 221 2.45 -0.50 -13.39
C VAL A 221 1.90 0.71 -14.15
N GLU A 222 0.95 0.52 -15.06
CA GLU A 222 0.31 1.61 -15.80
C GLU A 222 -0.49 2.56 -14.90
N GLY A 223 -0.84 2.11 -13.68
CA GLY A 223 -1.56 2.92 -12.69
C GLY A 223 -0.68 3.91 -11.90
N TYR A 224 0.64 4.01 -12.18
CA TYR A 224 1.59 4.77 -11.36
C TYR A 224 2.40 5.77 -12.17
N ASP A 225 2.71 6.90 -11.53
CA ASP A 225 3.55 7.96 -12.09
C ASP A 225 5.04 7.68 -11.80
N VAL A 226 5.33 6.99 -10.69
CA VAL A 226 6.68 6.66 -10.23
C VAL A 226 6.72 5.19 -9.75
N ILE A 227 7.73 4.45 -10.23
CA ILE A 227 7.97 3.05 -9.83
C ILE A 227 9.38 2.94 -9.27
N ILE A 228 9.48 2.50 -8.01
CA ILE A 228 10.77 2.35 -7.31
C ILE A 228 10.96 0.90 -6.88
N ASN A 229 12.06 0.29 -7.32
CA ASN A 229 12.51 -0.99 -6.78
C ASN A 229 13.34 -0.74 -5.50
N THR A 230 12.87 -1.27 -4.37
CA THR A 230 13.49 -1.09 -3.06
C THR A 230 14.44 -2.22 -2.66
N THR A 231 14.65 -3.21 -3.54
CA THR A 231 15.54 -4.36 -3.31
C THR A 231 16.97 -3.88 -3.06
N ASN A 232 17.60 -4.37 -1.99
CA ASN A 232 18.98 -4.06 -1.62
C ASN A 232 19.30 -2.56 -1.48
N LYS A 233 18.28 -1.71 -1.25
CA LYS A 233 18.47 -0.28 -1.02
C LYS A 233 18.25 0.09 0.43
N GLU A 234 19.07 1.00 0.92
CA GLU A 234 18.84 1.62 2.24
C GLU A 234 17.63 2.56 2.21
N VAL A 235 17.06 2.78 3.37
CA VAL A 235 15.81 3.57 3.51
C VAL A 235 16.01 4.99 2.98
N GLU A 236 17.18 5.58 3.21
CA GLU A 236 17.58 6.92 2.78
C GLU A 236 17.68 7.04 1.26
N ASP A 237 18.26 6.04 0.61
CA ASP A 237 18.44 6.01 -0.84
C ASP A 237 17.09 5.91 -1.55
N VAL A 238 16.19 5.06 -1.03
CA VAL A 238 14.81 4.96 -1.53
C VAL A 238 14.08 6.29 -1.38
N ALA A 239 14.19 6.95 -0.23
CA ALA A 239 13.55 8.24 -0.01
C ALA A 239 14.05 9.31 -0.99
N LYS A 240 15.37 9.36 -1.21
CA LYS A 240 16.00 10.28 -2.17
C LYS A 240 15.50 10.03 -3.58
N GLU A 241 15.47 8.76 -4.03
CA GLU A 241 15.00 8.38 -5.36
C GLU A 241 13.53 8.75 -5.57
N ILE A 242 12.68 8.56 -4.55
CA ILE A 242 11.28 9.00 -4.60
C ILE A 242 11.19 10.50 -4.79
N ILE A 243 11.91 11.27 -3.98
CA ILE A 243 11.88 12.74 -4.02
C ILE A 243 12.33 13.25 -5.39
N GLU A 244 13.46 12.75 -5.90
CA GLU A 244 13.98 13.12 -7.22
C GLU A 244 13.00 12.75 -8.35
N SER A 245 12.28 11.63 -8.21
CA SER A 245 11.31 11.19 -9.20
C SER A 245 10.05 12.06 -9.19
N ILE A 246 9.56 12.44 -8.00
CA ILE A 246 8.45 13.38 -7.87
C ILE A 246 8.80 14.74 -8.50
N GLU A 247 10.00 15.25 -8.21
CA GLU A 247 10.48 16.54 -8.72
C GLU A 247 10.64 16.56 -10.24
N LYS A 248 10.99 15.42 -10.86
CA LYS A 248 11.08 15.27 -12.31
C LYS A 248 9.73 15.07 -13.00
N HIS A 249 8.79 14.42 -12.32
CA HIS A 249 7.49 14.06 -12.90
C HIS A 249 6.60 15.30 -13.08
N ASP A 250 6.63 16.22 -12.15
CA ASP A 250 5.79 17.42 -12.17
C ASP A 250 6.52 18.62 -11.54
N GLU A 251 7.08 19.49 -12.38
CA GLU A 251 7.73 20.74 -11.92
C GLU A 251 6.75 21.64 -11.15
N SER A 252 5.46 21.61 -11.48
CA SER A 252 4.41 22.34 -10.76
C SER A 252 4.21 21.86 -9.32
N TRP A 253 4.63 20.62 -9.03
CA TRP A 253 4.64 20.06 -7.68
C TRP A 253 5.61 20.80 -6.77
N ILE A 254 6.74 21.29 -7.33
CA ILE A 254 7.74 22.08 -6.62
C ILE A 254 7.12 23.43 -6.19
N GLU A 255 6.31 24.05 -7.05
CA GLU A 255 5.64 25.33 -6.78
C GLU A 255 4.50 25.20 -5.75
N ARG A 256 3.95 24.00 -5.55
CA ARG A 256 2.88 23.70 -4.60
C ARG A 256 3.38 23.25 -3.24
N ARG A 257 4.70 23.31 -2.99
CA ARG A 257 5.28 23.01 -1.67
C ARG A 257 4.79 24.04 -0.66
N PRO A 258 4.34 23.58 0.53
CA PRO A 258 3.99 24.50 1.59
C PRO A 258 5.21 25.28 2.10
#